data_6cdf642980f28a4dba77f0661508d8e8
#
_entry.id   6cdf642980f28a4dba77f0661508d8e8
#
_cell.length_a   1.000
_cell.length_b   1.000
_cell.length_c   1.000
_cell.angle_alpha   90.00
_cell.angle_beta   90.00
_cell.angle_gamma   90.00
#
_symmetry.space_group_name_H-M   'P 1'
#
loop_
_entity.id
_entity.type
_entity.pdbx_description
1 polymer ?
#
loop_
_entity_poly.entity_id
_entity_poly.type
_entity_poly.pdbx_seq_one_letter_code
_entity_poly.pdbx_strand_id
1 'polypeptide(L)'
;LTKQIKRGKSAMEKLGEYKMEILNRCLGSQTLAKLLKYDSEDALDKPDIEMEDTFSLMHTRVFPYRFVPNTIDEQGTFLTLGVNGFRRYQEGFQVFDDYQAGEIYFYFFTHVDIMRTDHGVRQDLMLAEISKLFDGTKGIGMGELKLRYLNELWIHNNKFGGYAVSFTVTDFK
;
A
#
# COMPACT_ATOMS: atom_id res chain seq x y z
N LEU A 1 8.52 -37.01 27.12
CA LEU A 1 7.69 -35.79 26.91
C LEU A 1 8.46 -34.84 25.98
N THR A 2 8.22 -34.97 24.67
CA THR A 2 8.82 -34.12 23.65
C THR A 2 8.15 -32.74 23.76
N LYS A 3 8.87 -31.73 24.22
CA LYS A 3 8.40 -30.34 24.14
C LYS A 3 8.19 -30.02 22.65
N GLN A 4 6.94 -29.91 22.23
CA GLN A 4 6.62 -29.29 20.94
C GLN A 4 7.09 -27.83 21.02
N ILE A 5 8.17 -27.52 20.33
CA ILE A 5 8.59 -26.15 20.11
C ILE A 5 7.49 -25.53 19.25
N LYS A 6 6.72 -24.59 19.81
CA LYS A 6 5.73 -23.81 19.04
C LYS A 6 6.48 -23.07 17.95
N ARG A 7 6.31 -23.51 16.72
CA ARG A 7 6.80 -22.80 15.52
C ARG A 7 6.15 -21.42 15.48
N GLY A 8 6.95 -20.38 15.28
CA GLY A 8 6.44 -19.03 14.98
C GLY A 8 5.65 -19.03 13.67
N LYS A 9 4.75 -18.04 13.49
CA LYS A 9 4.04 -17.85 12.23
C LYS A 9 5.02 -17.49 11.11
N SER A 10 4.86 -18.11 9.94
CA SER A 10 5.62 -17.75 8.74
C SER A 10 5.17 -16.40 8.16
N ALA A 11 5.97 -15.82 7.24
CA ALA A 11 5.59 -14.59 6.54
C ALA A 11 4.24 -14.72 5.82
N MET A 12 3.94 -15.88 5.24
CA MET A 12 2.64 -16.13 4.58
C MET A 12 1.47 -16.16 5.57
N GLU A 13 1.68 -16.69 6.78
CA GLU A 13 0.66 -16.70 7.84
C GLU A 13 0.41 -15.30 8.42
N LYS A 14 1.40 -14.40 8.32
CA LYS A 14 1.32 -13.00 8.77
C LYS A 14 0.88 -12.02 7.69
N LEU A 15 0.73 -12.46 6.44
CA LEU A 15 0.47 -11.56 5.31
C LEU A 15 -0.77 -10.69 5.51
N GLY A 16 -1.83 -11.24 6.09
CA GLY A 16 -3.02 -10.48 6.44
C GLY A 16 -2.74 -9.40 7.50
N GLU A 17 -1.91 -9.73 8.49
CA GLU A 17 -1.47 -8.79 9.53
C GLU A 17 -0.66 -7.64 8.94
N TYR A 18 0.25 -7.93 7.99
CA TYR A 18 1.02 -6.90 7.27
C TYR A 18 0.12 -5.95 6.49
N LYS A 19 -0.85 -6.50 5.75
CA LYS A 19 -1.80 -5.68 4.99
C LYS A 19 -2.61 -4.77 5.91
N MET A 20 -3.09 -5.29 7.03
CA MET A 20 -3.85 -4.47 7.98
C MET A 20 -3.00 -3.37 8.61
N GLU A 21 -1.75 -3.65 8.96
CA GLU A 21 -0.83 -2.64 9.47
C GLU A 21 -0.58 -1.54 8.41
N ILE A 22 -0.37 -1.94 7.16
CA ILE A 22 -0.20 -1.00 6.03
C ILE A 22 -1.43 -0.11 5.89
N LEU A 23 -2.62 -0.70 5.87
CA LEU A 23 -3.86 0.04 5.72
C LEU A 23 -4.11 1.00 6.88
N ASN A 24 -3.80 0.58 8.11
CA ASN A 24 -3.90 1.44 9.29
C ASN A 24 -2.98 2.66 9.17
N ARG A 25 -1.75 2.50 8.69
CA ARG A 25 -0.83 3.62 8.43
C ARG A 25 -1.35 4.54 7.34
N CYS A 26 -1.85 3.99 6.24
CA CYS A 26 -2.42 4.77 5.14
C CYS A 26 -3.64 5.58 5.60
N LEU A 27 -4.57 4.95 6.31
CA LEU A 27 -5.79 5.59 6.80
C LEU A 27 -5.51 6.56 7.96
N GLY A 28 -4.43 6.35 8.72
CA GLY A 28 -3.96 7.28 9.75
C GLY A 28 -3.30 8.54 9.18
N SER A 29 -2.90 8.54 7.91
CA SER A 29 -2.36 9.73 7.24
C SER A 29 -3.48 10.63 6.75
N GLN A 30 -3.60 11.83 7.32
CA GLN A 30 -4.57 12.83 6.88
C GLN A 30 -4.37 13.21 5.40
N THR A 31 -3.12 13.29 4.95
CA THR A 31 -2.80 13.57 3.55
C THR A 31 -3.40 12.52 2.62
N LEU A 32 -3.16 11.23 2.87
CA LEU A 32 -3.73 10.16 2.06
C LEU A 32 -5.26 10.10 2.19
N ALA A 33 -5.78 10.21 3.41
CA ALA A 33 -7.22 10.16 3.65
C ALA A 33 -7.97 11.27 2.90
N LYS A 34 -7.46 12.50 2.91
CA LYS A 34 -8.05 13.63 2.18
C LYS A 34 -7.98 13.45 0.66
N LEU A 35 -6.83 13.00 0.13
CA LEU A 35 -6.67 12.74 -1.30
C LEU A 35 -7.56 11.60 -1.82
N LEU A 36 -7.88 10.63 -0.96
CA LEU A 36 -8.76 9.51 -1.28
C LEU A 36 -10.25 9.87 -1.13
N LYS A 37 -10.61 10.73 -0.17
CA LYS A 37 -12.00 11.08 0.15
C LYS A 37 -12.53 12.19 -0.75
N TYR A 38 -11.73 13.24 -0.97
CA TYR A 38 -12.19 14.45 -1.66
C TYR A 38 -11.67 14.49 -3.10
N ASP A 39 -12.60 14.57 -4.04
CA ASP A 39 -12.28 14.62 -5.47
C ASP A 39 -12.01 16.05 -5.98
N SER A 40 -12.21 17.08 -5.14
CA SER A 40 -11.98 18.49 -5.46
C SER A 40 -10.49 18.87 -5.46
N GLU A 41 -10.15 19.99 -6.14
CA GLU A 41 -8.78 20.50 -6.22
C GLU A 41 -8.24 20.94 -4.85
N ASP A 42 -9.09 21.43 -3.96
CA ASP A 42 -8.80 21.87 -2.59
C ASP A 42 -8.78 20.73 -1.56
N ALA A 43 -8.61 19.48 -1.99
CA ALA A 43 -8.72 18.30 -1.12
C ALA A 43 -7.86 18.39 0.14
N LEU A 44 -6.62 18.87 0.02
CA LEU A 44 -5.70 19.00 1.17
C LEU A 44 -6.02 20.13 2.13
N ASP A 45 -6.75 21.13 1.67
CA ASP A 45 -7.15 22.28 2.49
C ASP A 45 -8.43 22.02 3.29
N LYS A 46 -9.12 20.91 3.03
CA LYS A 46 -10.26 20.47 3.82
C LYS A 46 -9.86 20.20 5.27
N PRO A 47 -10.80 20.34 6.22
CA PRO A 47 -10.56 19.96 7.62
C PRO A 47 -10.09 18.52 7.75
N ASP A 48 -9.41 18.22 8.86
CA ASP A 48 -9.00 16.86 9.16
C ASP A 48 -10.22 15.93 9.30
N ILE A 49 -10.04 14.73 8.81
CA ILE A 49 -11.08 13.70 8.77
C ILE A 49 -11.04 12.94 10.08
N GLU A 50 -12.20 12.78 10.71
CA GLU A 50 -12.34 11.95 11.92
C GLU A 50 -11.97 10.48 11.61
N MET A 51 -11.44 9.78 12.63
CA MET A 51 -10.94 8.42 12.45
C MET A 51 -12.01 7.45 11.92
N GLU A 52 -13.24 7.56 12.39
CA GLU A 52 -14.37 6.73 11.92
C GLU A 52 -14.64 6.93 10.42
N ASP A 53 -14.55 8.18 9.97
CA ASP A 53 -14.72 8.53 8.55
C ASP A 53 -13.55 8.06 7.68
N THR A 54 -12.31 8.06 8.20
CA THR A 54 -11.19 7.49 7.46
C THR A 54 -11.34 5.98 7.28
N PHE A 55 -11.83 5.27 8.28
CA PHE A 55 -12.12 3.84 8.16
C PHE A 55 -13.26 3.53 7.19
N SER A 56 -14.20 4.46 6.96
CA SER A 56 -15.25 4.30 5.96
C SER A 56 -14.72 4.25 4.52
N LEU A 57 -13.47 4.69 4.28
CA LEU A 57 -12.79 4.55 2.99
C LEU A 57 -12.40 3.10 2.66
N MET A 58 -12.35 2.22 3.68
CA MET A 58 -12.08 0.81 3.47
C MET A 58 -13.17 0.16 2.61
N HIS A 59 -12.75 -0.61 1.60
CA HIS A 59 -13.61 -1.23 0.60
C HIS A 59 -14.41 -0.28 -0.30
N THR A 60 -14.15 1.04 -0.20
CA THR A 60 -14.74 2.04 -1.10
C THR A 60 -13.68 2.77 -1.91
N ARG A 61 -12.59 3.18 -1.28
CA ARG A 61 -11.43 3.86 -1.90
C ARG A 61 -10.11 3.15 -1.61
N VAL A 62 -10.05 2.35 -0.54
CA VAL A 62 -8.87 1.61 -0.09
C VAL A 62 -9.19 0.13 0.00
N PHE A 63 -8.41 -0.70 -0.68
CA PHE A 63 -8.68 -2.13 -0.80
C PHE A 63 -7.46 -2.96 -0.35
N PRO A 64 -7.64 -3.95 0.56
CA PRO A 64 -6.58 -4.88 0.98
C PRO A 64 -6.25 -5.93 -0.09
N TYR A 65 -6.83 -5.81 -1.26
CA TYR A 65 -6.66 -6.66 -2.44
C TYR A 65 -6.65 -5.81 -3.70
N ARG A 66 -6.22 -6.41 -4.81
CA ARG A 66 -6.18 -5.72 -6.09
C ARG A 66 -7.60 -5.42 -6.57
N PHE A 67 -7.88 -4.16 -6.81
CA PHE A 67 -9.17 -3.63 -7.24
C PHE A 67 -8.98 -2.70 -8.44
N VAL A 68 -9.91 -2.75 -9.37
CA VAL A 68 -10.01 -1.82 -10.51
C VAL A 68 -11.48 -1.42 -10.62
N PRO A 69 -11.82 -0.13 -10.75
CA PRO A 69 -13.21 0.31 -10.95
C PRO A 69 -13.88 -0.37 -12.14
N ASN A 70 -15.14 -0.73 -12.00
CA ASN A 70 -15.90 -1.43 -13.06
C ASN A 70 -16.26 -0.52 -14.22
N THR A 71 -16.37 0.78 -13.99
CA THR A 71 -16.77 1.76 -14.99
C THR A 71 -15.72 2.81 -15.23
N ILE A 72 -15.60 3.27 -16.47
CA ILE A 72 -14.67 4.34 -16.86
C ILE A 72 -15.10 5.69 -16.28
N ASP A 73 -16.40 5.84 -16.00
CA ASP A 73 -17.01 7.09 -15.55
C ASP A 73 -17.01 7.26 -14.03
N GLU A 74 -16.55 6.25 -13.28
CA GLU A 74 -16.45 6.33 -11.83
C GLU A 74 -15.27 7.25 -11.44
N GLN A 75 -15.54 8.53 -11.29
CA GLN A 75 -14.52 9.49 -10.83
C GLN A 75 -14.14 9.17 -9.38
N GLY A 76 -12.84 9.00 -9.16
CA GLY A 76 -12.34 8.71 -7.83
C GLY A 76 -10.85 8.45 -7.80
N THR A 77 -10.33 8.42 -6.59
CA THR A 77 -8.95 8.03 -6.27
C THR A 77 -8.98 6.74 -5.47
N PHE A 78 -8.18 5.78 -5.86
CA PHE A 78 -8.16 4.44 -5.28
C PHE A 78 -6.75 4.04 -4.86
N LEU A 79 -6.65 3.33 -3.74
CA LEU A 79 -5.44 2.69 -3.24
C LEU A 79 -5.71 1.21 -3.03
N THR A 80 -4.94 0.36 -3.65
CA THR A 80 -5.10 -1.10 -3.57
C THR A 80 -3.78 -1.78 -3.25
N LEU A 81 -3.83 -2.92 -2.59
CA LEU A 81 -2.67 -3.70 -2.22
C LEU A 81 -2.57 -4.98 -3.04
N GLY A 82 -1.35 -5.39 -3.31
CA GLY A 82 -1.02 -6.69 -3.88
C GLY A 82 0.23 -7.27 -3.24
N VAL A 83 0.51 -8.51 -3.54
CA VAL A 83 1.73 -9.20 -3.08
C VAL A 83 2.35 -9.97 -4.23
N ASN A 84 3.66 -10.11 -4.19
CA ASN A 84 4.38 -10.85 -5.21
C ASN A 84 5.65 -11.49 -4.63
N GLY A 85 6.02 -12.64 -5.21
CA GLY A 85 7.35 -13.21 -5.09
C GLY A 85 7.78 -13.64 -3.69
N PHE A 86 6.84 -13.87 -2.75
CA PHE A 86 7.22 -14.40 -1.44
C PHE A 86 7.86 -15.78 -1.59
N ARG A 87 9.14 -15.88 -1.27
CA ARG A 87 9.94 -17.09 -1.39
C ARG A 87 11.00 -17.16 -0.30
N ARG A 88 11.57 -18.36 -0.08
CA ARG A 88 12.74 -18.50 0.77
C ARG A 88 13.89 -17.68 0.21
N TYR A 89 14.61 -17.03 1.11
CA TYR A 89 15.82 -16.32 0.74
C TYR A 89 16.89 -17.35 0.37
N GLN A 90 17.31 -17.41 -0.88
CA GLN A 90 18.22 -18.44 -1.41
C GLN A 90 19.55 -17.82 -1.87
N GLU A 91 20.11 -16.86 -1.15
CA GLU A 91 21.44 -16.35 -1.51
C GLU A 91 22.53 -16.96 -0.62
N GLY A 92 23.15 -18.03 -1.12
CA GLY A 92 24.54 -18.42 -0.91
C GLY A 92 24.96 -18.97 0.45
N PHE A 93 24.24 -18.79 1.54
CA PHE A 93 24.63 -19.29 2.86
C PHE A 93 23.42 -19.91 3.58
N GLN A 94 23.62 -21.13 4.13
CA GLN A 94 22.60 -21.87 4.92
C GLN A 94 22.00 -21.07 6.08
N VAL A 95 22.70 -20.04 6.57
CA VAL A 95 22.23 -19.12 7.61
C VAL A 95 20.93 -18.40 7.23
N PHE A 96 20.63 -18.26 5.94
CA PHE A 96 19.45 -17.55 5.46
C PHE A 96 18.27 -18.47 5.09
N ASP A 97 18.40 -19.79 5.29
CA ASP A 97 17.33 -20.75 4.94
C ASP A 97 16.05 -20.56 5.75
N ASP A 98 16.13 -19.86 6.90
CA ASP A 98 14.98 -19.57 7.76
C ASP A 98 14.29 -18.25 7.43
N TYR A 99 14.76 -17.51 6.41
CA TYR A 99 14.16 -16.25 6.00
C TYR A 99 13.32 -16.43 4.75
N GLN A 100 12.23 -15.64 4.70
CA GLN A 100 11.40 -15.46 3.52
C GLN A 100 11.39 -13.98 3.16
N ALA A 101 11.46 -13.69 1.88
CA ALA A 101 11.33 -12.34 1.36
C ALA A 101 10.32 -12.31 0.22
N GLY A 102 9.63 -11.20 0.10
CA GLY A 102 8.69 -10.93 -0.96
C GLY A 102 8.43 -9.45 -1.08
N GLU A 103 7.47 -9.08 -1.92
CA GLU A 103 7.13 -7.70 -2.17
C GLU A 103 5.66 -7.44 -1.87
N ILE A 104 5.39 -6.33 -1.22
CA ILE A 104 4.06 -5.76 -1.10
C ILE A 104 3.96 -4.60 -2.08
N TYR A 105 2.94 -4.65 -2.92
CA TYR A 105 2.65 -3.65 -3.93
C TYR A 105 1.53 -2.73 -3.48
N PHE A 106 1.73 -1.44 -3.71
CA PHE A 106 0.72 -0.41 -3.67
C PHE A 106 0.39 -0.05 -5.11
N TYR A 107 -0.87 -0.16 -5.49
CA TYR A 107 -1.39 0.39 -6.74
C TYR A 107 -2.34 1.51 -6.38
N PHE A 108 -1.99 2.73 -6.75
CA PHE A 108 -2.89 3.86 -6.53
C PHE A 108 -3.03 4.64 -7.83
N PHE A 109 -4.25 5.03 -8.08
CA PHE A 109 -4.61 5.67 -9.34
C PHE A 109 -5.81 6.60 -9.14
N THR A 110 -5.87 7.61 -9.99
CA THR A 110 -6.84 8.69 -9.95
C THR A 110 -7.44 8.88 -11.33
N HIS A 111 -8.75 9.15 -11.39
CA HIS A 111 -9.41 9.51 -12.64
C HIS A 111 -8.83 10.82 -13.19
N VAL A 112 -8.65 10.92 -14.51
CA VAL A 112 -7.99 12.05 -15.17
C VAL A 112 -8.62 13.41 -14.84
N ASP A 113 -9.94 13.45 -14.67
CA ASP A 113 -10.68 14.69 -14.41
C ASP A 113 -10.39 15.29 -13.02
N ILE A 114 -9.84 14.51 -12.09
CA ILE A 114 -9.56 14.94 -10.71
C ILE A 114 -8.08 14.82 -10.32
N MET A 115 -7.19 14.64 -11.29
CA MET A 115 -5.74 14.55 -11.04
C MET A 115 -5.14 15.84 -10.50
N ARG A 116 -5.68 16.97 -10.94
CA ARG A 116 -5.20 18.28 -10.53
C ARG A 116 -5.65 18.62 -9.11
N THR A 117 -4.73 19.16 -8.31
CA THR A 117 -5.04 19.77 -7.01
C THR A 117 -4.32 21.12 -6.90
N ASP A 118 -4.71 21.94 -5.91
CA ASP A 118 -4.06 23.22 -5.63
C ASP A 118 -2.61 23.06 -5.17
N HIS A 119 -2.23 21.87 -4.72
CA HIS A 119 -0.89 21.51 -4.22
C HIS A 119 -0.06 20.67 -5.21
N GLY A 120 -0.56 20.37 -6.39
CA GLY A 120 0.12 19.57 -7.41
C GLY A 120 -0.71 18.42 -7.96
N VAL A 121 -0.04 17.46 -8.58
CA VAL A 121 -0.70 16.28 -9.14
C VAL A 121 -1.03 15.29 -8.04
N ARG A 122 -2.29 14.88 -7.95
CA ARG A 122 -2.83 14.05 -6.87
C ARG A 122 -2.04 12.77 -6.63
N GLN A 123 -1.76 12.01 -7.70
CA GLN A 123 -1.00 10.75 -7.57
C GLN A 123 0.45 10.98 -7.14
N ASP A 124 1.07 12.11 -7.48
CA ASP A 124 2.44 12.43 -7.06
C ASP A 124 2.47 12.78 -5.56
N LEU A 125 1.45 13.48 -5.07
CA LEU A 125 1.27 13.75 -3.64
C LEU A 125 1.04 12.45 -2.85
N MET A 126 0.27 11.51 -3.40
CA MET A 126 0.08 10.19 -2.81
C MET A 126 1.40 9.39 -2.79
N LEU A 127 2.17 9.43 -3.88
CA LEU A 127 3.48 8.77 -3.97
C LEU A 127 4.43 9.28 -2.89
N ALA A 128 4.52 10.60 -2.74
CA ALA A 128 5.37 11.23 -1.73
C ALA A 128 4.98 10.81 -0.30
N GLU A 129 3.69 10.75 -0.01
CA GLU A 129 3.21 10.35 1.31
C GLU A 129 3.41 8.84 1.55
N ILE A 130 3.17 7.97 0.57
CA ILE A 130 3.44 6.53 0.66
C ILE A 130 4.93 6.29 0.89
N SER A 131 5.81 6.97 0.17
CA SER A 131 7.25 6.89 0.39
C SER A 131 7.63 7.26 1.82
N LYS A 132 7.11 8.36 2.34
CA LYS A 132 7.34 8.84 3.71
C LYS A 132 6.85 7.83 4.77
N LEU A 133 5.72 7.18 4.54
CA LEU A 133 5.13 6.23 5.49
C LEU A 133 5.84 4.88 5.51
N PHE A 134 6.47 4.46 4.41
CA PHE A 134 6.94 3.08 4.28
C PHE A 134 8.42 2.94 4.00
N ASP A 135 9.04 3.80 3.19
CA ASP A 135 10.45 3.62 2.84
C ASP A 135 11.37 3.83 4.08
N GLY A 136 12.21 2.85 4.36
CA GLY A 136 13.07 2.85 5.54
C GLY A 136 12.36 2.66 6.88
N THR A 137 11.06 2.37 6.88
CA THR A 137 10.29 2.20 8.13
C THR A 137 10.28 0.74 8.59
N LYS A 138 10.01 0.52 9.90
CA LYS A 138 9.96 -0.79 10.56
C LYS A 138 8.54 -1.16 10.97
N GLY A 139 8.36 -2.41 11.42
CA GLY A 139 7.11 -2.90 11.98
C GLY A 139 6.26 -3.73 11.01
N ILE A 140 6.75 -3.96 9.78
CA ILE A 140 6.17 -4.90 8.83
C ILE A 140 7.27 -5.90 8.46
N GLY A 141 7.13 -7.13 8.90
CA GLY A 141 8.19 -8.11 8.81
C GLY A 141 9.38 -7.77 9.72
N MET A 142 10.56 -8.14 9.28
CA MET A 142 11.82 -7.89 9.97
C MET A 142 12.62 -6.78 9.30
N GLY A 143 13.20 -5.89 10.11
CA GLY A 143 14.05 -4.82 9.59
C GLY A 143 13.22 -3.69 8.96
N GLU A 144 13.80 -3.06 7.97
CA GLU A 144 13.24 -1.90 7.29
C GLU A 144 12.62 -2.29 5.95
N LEU A 145 11.49 -1.69 5.63
CA LEU A 145 10.96 -1.75 4.28
C LEU A 145 11.88 -0.97 3.33
N LYS A 146 12.12 -1.53 2.16
CA LYS A 146 12.96 -0.88 1.14
C LYS A 146 12.21 -0.80 -0.16
N LEU A 147 12.18 0.40 -0.72
CA LEU A 147 11.65 0.61 -2.07
C LEU A 147 12.34 -0.34 -3.05
N ARG A 148 11.55 -1.12 -3.78
CA ARG A 148 12.04 -2.07 -4.77
C ARG A 148 11.69 -1.68 -6.19
N TYR A 149 10.51 -1.12 -6.38
CA TYR A 149 9.94 -0.92 -7.69
C TYR A 149 9.01 0.29 -7.71
N LEU A 150 9.09 1.09 -8.75
CA LEU A 150 8.18 2.19 -9.04
C LEU A 150 7.95 2.25 -10.55
N ASN A 151 6.68 2.14 -10.97
CA ASN A 151 6.28 2.37 -12.34
C ASN A 151 4.99 3.16 -12.42
N GLU A 152 4.88 3.93 -13.49
CA GLU A 152 3.64 4.59 -13.84
C GLU A 152 2.57 3.55 -14.23
N LEU A 153 1.34 3.80 -13.84
CA LEU A 153 0.18 2.94 -14.06
C LEU A 153 -0.91 3.69 -14.81
N TRP A 154 -1.35 3.11 -15.93
CA TRP A 154 -2.50 3.59 -16.68
C TRP A 154 -3.49 2.46 -16.91
N ILE A 155 -4.77 2.72 -16.67
CA ILE A 155 -5.86 1.76 -16.82
C ILE A 155 -7.08 2.40 -17.50
N HIS A 156 -7.99 1.56 -18.04
CA HIS A 156 -9.21 1.98 -18.71
C HIS A 156 -8.98 3.01 -19.83
N ASN A 157 -8.15 2.67 -20.81
CA ASN A 157 -7.85 3.55 -21.96
C ASN A 157 -7.37 4.93 -21.51
N ASN A 158 -6.48 4.96 -20.51
CA ASN A 158 -5.89 6.18 -19.95
C ASN A 158 -6.89 7.11 -19.23
N LYS A 159 -8.00 6.58 -18.75
CA LYS A 159 -8.94 7.32 -17.90
C LYS A 159 -8.50 7.39 -16.44
N PHE A 160 -7.67 6.45 -16.01
CA PHE A 160 -7.04 6.46 -14.69
C PHE A 160 -5.53 6.39 -14.84
N GLY A 161 -4.82 7.25 -14.13
CA GLY A 161 -3.36 7.24 -14.04
C GLY A 161 -2.89 7.26 -12.59
N GLY A 162 -1.71 6.73 -12.36
CA GLY A 162 -1.10 6.65 -11.04
C GLY A 162 0.20 5.86 -11.05
N TYR A 163 0.46 5.14 -9.96
CA TYR A 163 1.69 4.39 -9.79
C TYR A 163 1.46 3.00 -9.21
N ALA A 164 2.34 2.09 -9.59
CA ALA A 164 2.60 0.82 -8.92
C ALA A 164 3.94 0.95 -8.19
N VAL A 165 3.90 0.82 -6.87
CA VAL A 165 5.08 0.91 -5.99
C VAL A 165 5.20 -0.37 -5.19
N SER A 166 6.39 -0.93 -5.06
CA SER A 166 6.60 -2.07 -4.18
C SER A 166 7.71 -1.84 -3.17
N PHE A 167 7.53 -2.47 -2.03
CA PHE A 167 8.53 -2.54 -0.96
C PHE A 167 8.85 -4.00 -0.65
N THR A 168 10.13 -4.26 -0.45
CA THR A 168 10.59 -5.59 -0.02
C THR A 168 10.28 -5.77 1.46
N VAL A 169 9.64 -6.90 1.76
CA VAL A 169 9.38 -7.39 3.13
C VAL A 169 10.19 -8.65 3.35
N THR A 170 10.93 -8.70 4.44
CA THR A 170 11.66 -9.91 4.89
C THR A 170 11.11 -10.35 6.24
N ASP A 171 10.90 -11.64 6.43
CA ASP A 171 10.49 -12.20 7.72
C ASP A 171 11.04 -13.63 7.89
N PHE A 172 10.88 -14.15 9.09
CA PHE A 172 11.17 -15.55 9.37
C PHE A 172 10.16 -16.48 8.71
N LYS A 173 10.64 -17.67 8.39
CA LYS A 173 9.86 -18.81 7.85
C LYS A 173 8.93 -19.40 8.89
#